data_b75ca379eb20285cddae9ccb87a050cc
#
_entry.id   b75ca379eb20285cddae9ccb87a050cc
#
_cell.length_a   1.000
_cell.length_b   1.000
_cell.length_c   1.000
_cell.angle_alpha   90.00
_cell.angle_beta   90.00
_cell.angle_gamma   90.00
#
_symmetry.space_group_name_H-M   'P 1'
#
loop_
_entity.id
_entity.type
_entity.pdbx_description
1 polymer ?
#
loop_
_entity_poly.entity_id
_entity_poly.type
_entity_poly.pdbx_seq_one_letter_code
_entity_poly.pdbx_strand_id
1 'polypeptide(L)'
;DMGIFLQMFEYMSKTGKQYTTVERNVLMSHFNVHFSPCWYLLLPIYMIFRNSVVLVILQVLIIASGVLPLIKICRLYKLGRTDTVLCSIIYLFYPAFCSSQFFDIHENMFLPAFILWLYYFMCKKNHIGEVAACLLILSVKEDAGVYIICLGLYSLFSKKKKTSGLLITIIGILGFIGTNLYINIFGEGVKVNRYDIYLAENDSGLIAVILNVIKNPAYFVSNLITVDKLLFLLLMKVPFIFVCFKINKASDLFLLVPLIIVNLSTDYTYQYNVDYQYVFGSGAMLFCAFVKEVSTLKQKRKVLLISAMSAVILFSVTVSDKIQLYTERYENTA
;
A
#
# COMPACT_ATOMS: atom_id res chain seq x y z
N ASP A 1 14.59 9.14 7.28
CA ASP A 1 13.65 9.96 6.45
C ASP A 1 12.87 11.00 7.26
N MET A 2 12.67 10.81 8.60
CA MET A 2 11.95 11.77 9.45
C MET A 2 12.46 13.22 9.31
N GLY A 3 13.78 13.43 9.21
CA GLY A 3 14.36 14.76 9.01
C GLY A 3 13.93 15.45 7.71
N ILE A 4 13.79 14.70 6.63
CA ILE A 4 13.29 15.17 5.33
C ILE A 4 11.88 15.74 5.50
N PHE A 5 10.99 14.94 6.10
CA PHE A 5 9.58 15.33 6.27
C PHE A 5 9.39 16.47 7.26
N LEU A 6 10.14 16.49 8.37
CA LEU A 6 10.09 17.60 9.31
C LEU A 6 10.49 18.93 8.67
N GLN A 7 11.59 18.94 7.94
CA GLN A 7 12.03 20.13 7.22
C GLN A 7 11.01 20.53 6.14
N MET A 8 10.49 19.57 5.38
CA MET A 8 9.46 19.81 4.38
C MET A 8 8.21 20.45 5.00
N PHE A 9 7.69 19.91 6.12
CA PHE A 9 6.53 20.47 6.80
C PHE A 9 6.79 21.88 7.34
N GLU A 10 7.99 22.14 7.86
CA GLU A 10 8.36 23.47 8.30
C GLU A 10 8.39 24.47 7.14
N TYR A 11 8.92 24.11 5.97
CA TYR A 11 8.82 24.91 4.76
C TYR A 11 7.39 25.10 4.28
N MET A 12 6.60 24.02 4.25
CA MET A 12 5.18 24.07 3.86
C MET A 12 4.39 25.01 4.78
N SER A 13 4.65 25.01 6.08
CA SER A 13 3.95 25.86 7.04
C SER A 13 4.21 27.36 6.83
N LYS A 14 5.37 27.71 6.28
CA LYS A 14 5.80 29.11 6.05
C LYS A 14 5.52 29.59 4.62
N THR A 15 5.67 28.70 3.65
CA THR A 15 5.71 29.09 2.23
C THR A 15 4.61 28.43 1.39
N GLY A 16 3.91 27.44 1.92
CA GLY A 16 3.01 26.58 1.18
C GLY A 16 3.70 25.60 0.23
N LYS A 17 5.05 25.59 0.16
CA LYS A 17 5.83 24.77 -0.77
C LYS A 17 6.56 23.64 -0.03
N GLN A 18 6.62 22.47 -0.63
CA GLN A 18 7.20 21.23 -0.09
C GLN A 18 8.71 21.14 -0.39
N TYR A 19 9.48 22.10 0.10
CA TYR A 19 10.93 22.12 -0.06
C TYR A 19 11.68 21.46 1.08
N THR A 20 12.80 20.83 0.74
CA THR A 20 13.77 20.26 1.67
C THR A 20 15.19 20.41 1.13
N THR A 21 16.18 20.45 2.03
CA THR A 21 17.61 20.38 1.68
C THR A 21 18.23 19.06 2.10
N VAL A 22 17.53 18.29 2.96
CA VAL A 22 18.06 17.04 3.54
C VAL A 22 18.04 15.89 2.56
N GLU A 23 17.12 15.89 1.61
CA GLU A 23 16.90 14.74 0.73
C GLU A 23 18.04 14.49 -0.28
N ARG A 24 18.64 15.57 -0.81
CA ARG A 24 19.74 15.51 -1.79
C ARG A 24 20.88 16.48 -1.50
N ASN A 25 20.93 17.05 -0.30
CA ASN A 25 21.87 18.11 0.10
C ASN A 25 21.78 19.38 -0.78
N VAL A 26 20.64 19.60 -1.43
CA VAL A 26 20.32 20.80 -2.21
C VAL A 26 18.89 21.23 -1.95
N LEU A 27 18.61 22.53 -2.04
CA LEU A 27 17.22 23.01 -1.90
C LEU A 27 16.39 22.57 -3.10
N MET A 28 15.47 21.65 -2.87
CA MET A 28 14.60 21.12 -3.92
C MET A 28 13.19 20.83 -3.39
N SER A 29 12.25 20.69 -4.30
CA SER A 29 10.93 20.21 -3.97
C SER A 29 10.95 18.71 -3.74
N HIS A 30 10.35 18.23 -2.64
CA HIS A 30 10.13 16.80 -2.43
C HIS A 30 9.31 16.17 -3.58
N PHE A 31 8.44 16.94 -4.24
CA PHE A 31 7.68 16.48 -5.41
C PHE A 31 8.55 16.21 -6.64
N ASN A 32 9.80 16.62 -6.64
CA ASN A 32 10.76 16.21 -7.68
C ASN A 32 11.22 14.76 -7.50
N VAL A 33 11.08 14.20 -6.29
CA VAL A 33 11.44 12.80 -5.95
C VAL A 33 10.21 11.90 -5.91
N HIS A 34 9.13 12.39 -5.28
CA HIS A 34 7.86 11.67 -5.16
C HIS A 34 6.67 12.63 -5.29
N PHE A 35 5.75 12.33 -6.20
CA PHE A 35 4.50 13.08 -6.34
C PHE A 35 3.54 12.71 -5.21
N SER A 36 3.56 13.47 -4.11
CA SER A 36 2.82 13.15 -2.88
C SER A 36 2.01 14.32 -2.28
N PRO A 37 1.05 14.89 -3.02
CA PRO A 37 0.18 15.97 -2.52
C PRO A 37 -0.58 15.63 -1.24
N CYS A 38 -0.74 14.35 -0.89
CA CYS A 38 -1.42 13.93 0.35
C CYS A 38 -0.80 14.54 1.62
N TRP A 39 0.44 14.98 1.59
CA TRP A 39 1.08 15.64 2.73
C TRP A 39 0.36 16.92 3.17
N TYR A 40 -0.31 17.62 2.24
CA TYR A 40 -1.13 18.79 2.59
C TYR A 40 -2.31 18.47 3.49
N LEU A 41 -2.77 17.20 3.53
CA LEU A 41 -3.82 16.77 4.47
C LEU A 41 -3.36 16.83 5.93
N LEU A 42 -2.06 16.67 6.18
CA LEU A 42 -1.48 16.71 7.53
C LEU A 42 -1.00 18.11 7.94
N LEU A 43 -0.79 18.99 6.97
CA LEU A 43 -0.22 20.31 7.21
C LEU A 43 -0.99 21.11 8.27
N PRO A 44 -2.34 21.18 8.29
CA PRO A 44 -3.08 21.92 9.30
C PRO A 44 -2.81 21.41 10.72
N ILE A 45 -2.69 20.09 10.91
CA ILE A 45 -2.42 19.48 12.21
C ILE A 45 -0.98 19.75 12.62
N TYR A 46 -0.03 19.61 11.68
CA TYR A 46 1.37 19.94 11.94
C TYR A 46 1.57 21.42 12.34
N MET A 47 0.88 22.35 11.71
CA MET A 47 0.95 23.78 12.03
C MET A 47 0.54 24.10 13.48
N ILE A 48 -0.36 23.28 14.05
CA ILE A 48 -0.79 23.42 15.46
C ILE A 48 0.27 22.86 16.42
N PHE A 49 0.81 21.69 16.13
CA PHE A 49 1.62 20.94 17.10
C PHE A 49 3.13 20.94 16.81
N ARG A 50 3.59 21.24 15.62
CA ARG A 50 5.00 21.36 15.16
C ARG A 50 6.00 20.40 15.82
N ASN A 51 5.67 19.11 15.85
CA ASN A 51 6.46 18.09 16.52
C ASN A 51 6.50 16.79 15.70
N SER A 52 7.67 16.13 15.66
CA SER A 52 7.84 14.85 14.98
C SER A 52 6.94 13.74 15.53
N VAL A 53 6.74 13.72 16.86
CA VAL A 53 5.89 12.72 17.52
C VAL A 53 4.46 12.77 17.00
N VAL A 54 3.95 13.97 16.69
CA VAL A 54 2.60 14.13 16.12
C VAL A 54 2.51 13.47 14.75
N LEU A 55 3.53 13.57 13.92
CA LEU A 55 3.55 12.91 12.60
C LEU A 55 3.53 11.39 12.74
N VAL A 56 4.27 10.83 13.70
CA VAL A 56 4.23 9.38 13.99
C VAL A 56 2.85 8.95 14.51
N ILE A 57 2.25 9.70 15.43
CA ILE A 57 0.89 9.42 15.91
C ILE A 57 -0.11 9.46 14.76
N LEU A 58 0.00 10.46 13.88
CA LEU A 58 -0.87 10.58 12.70
C LEU A 58 -0.70 9.38 11.76
N GLN A 59 0.52 8.89 11.54
CA GLN A 59 0.75 7.68 10.75
C GLN A 59 -0.05 6.49 11.31
N VAL A 60 0.08 6.23 12.61
CA VAL A 60 -0.65 5.15 13.29
C VAL A 60 -2.16 5.32 13.13
N LEU A 61 -2.69 6.52 13.39
CA LEU A 61 -4.13 6.80 13.31
C LEU A 61 -4.66 6.68 11.89
N ILE A 62 -3.92 7.13 10.88
CA ILE A 62 -4.31 7.06 9.47
C ILE A 62 -4.38 5.60 9.02
N ILE A 63 -3.37 4.80 9.31
CA ILE A 63 -3.39 3.37 8.99
C ILE A 63 -4.56 2.69 9.71
N ALA A 64 -4.73 2.92 11.01
CA ALA A 64 -5.81 2.35 11.80
C ALA A 64 -7.20 2.79 11.30
N SER A 65 -7.32 3.99 10.70
CA SER A 65 -8.59 4.50 10.15
C SER A 65 -9.17 3.63 9.04
N GLY A 66 -8.35 2.81 8.38
CA GLY A 66 -8.80 1.82 7.40
C GLY A 66 -9.76 0.76 7.96
N VAL A 67 -9.84 0.62 9.29
CA VAL A 67 -10.89 -0.17 9.95
C VAL A 67 -12.29 0.34 9.62
N LEU A 68 -12.46 1.65 9.44
CA LEU A 68 -13.78 2.25 9.17
C LEU A 68 -14.39 1.75 7.86
N PRO A 69 -13.72 1.87 6.70
CA PRO A 69 -14.22 1.27 5.46
C PRO A 69 -14.28 -0.26 5.54
N LEU A 70 -13.35 -0.93 6.24
CA LEU A 70 -13.37 -2.38 6.41
C LEU A 70 -14.66 -2.86 7.09
N ILE A 71 -15.09 -2.22 8.18
CA ILE A 71 -16.37 -2.50 8.85
C ILE A 71 -17.54 -2.35 7.89
N LYS A 72 -17.54 -1.29 7.07
CA LYS A 72 -18.58 -1.07 6.07
C LYS A 72 -18.57 -2.15 4.97
N ILE A 73 -17.40 -2.60 4.54
CA ILE A 73 -17.22 -3.70 3.58
C ILE A 73 -17.74 -5.01 4.19
N CYS A 74 -17.37 -5.35 5.43
CA CYS A 74 -17.87 -6.53 6.14
C CYS A 74 -19.40 -6.58 6.17
N ARG A 75 -20.04 -5.43 6.47
CA ARG A 75 -21.50 -5.32 6.46
C ARG A 75 -22.11 -5.53 5.08
N LEU A 76 -21.46 -5.05 4.00
CA LEU A 76 -21.89 -5.29 2.62
C LEU A 76 -21.85 -6.78 2.25
N TYR A 77 -20.84 -7.50 2.76
CA TYR A 77 -20.71 -8.93 2.60
C TYR A 77 -21.53 -9.74 3.63
N LYS A 78 -22.41 -9.08 4.39
CA LYS A 78 -23.33 -9.71 5.37
C LYS A 78 -22.59 -10.52 6.45
N LEU A 79 -21.42 -10.07 6.85
CA LEU A 79 -20.73 -10.61 8.01
C LEU A 79 -21.42 -10.13 9.30
N GLY A 80 -21.59 -11.04 10.25
CA GLY A 80 -22.18 -10.72 11.56
C GLY A 80 -21.27 -9.80 12.39
N ARG A 81 -21.82 -9.26 13.49
CA ARG A 81 -21.08 -8.32 14.37
C ARG A 81 -19.75 -8.91 14.85
N THR A 82 -19.76 -10.14 15.36
CA THR A 82 -18.52 -10.80 15.84
C THR A 82 -17.52 -11.05 14.71
N ASP A 83 -17.98 -11.44 13.51
CA ASP A 83 -17.11 -11.66 12.35
C ASP A 83 -16.45 -10.33 11.90
N THR A 84 -17.21 -9.23 11.97
CA THR A 84 -16.70 -7.89 11.68
C THR A 84 -15.65 -7.44 12.70
N VAL A 85 -15.86 -7.72 13.99
CA VAL A 85 -14.87 -7.43 15.05
C VAL A 85 -13.59 -8.24 14.80
N LEU A 86 -13.70 -9.53 14.47
CA LEU A 86 -12.53 -10.36 14.15
C LEU A 86 -11.77 -9.84 12.92
N CYS A 87 -12.46 -9.42 11.86
CA CYS A 87 -11.82 -8.77 10.71
C CYS A 87 -11.09 -7.47 11.12
N SER A 88 -11.67 -6.69 12.05
CA SER A 88 -11.03 -5.47 12.55
C SER A 88 -9.79 -5.78 13.40
N ILE A 89 -9.81 -6.83 14.21
CA ILE A 89 -8.65 -7.30 14.96
C ILE A 89 -7.54 -7.74 13.99
N ILE A 90 -7.88 -8.55 12.97
CA ILE A 90 -6.91 -8.98 11.97
C ILE A 90 -6.25 -7.75 11.29
N TYR A 91 -7.02 -6.73 10.98
CA TYR A 91 -6.52 -5.50 10.35
C TYR A 91 -5.58 -4.72 11.27
N LEU A 92 -6.00 -4.47 12.51
CA LEU A 92 -5.24 -3.66 13.47
C LEU A 92 -3.95 -4.34 13.93
N PHE A 93 -3.91 -5.67 13.93
CA PHE A 93 -2.75 -6.48 14.30
C PHE A 93 -2.05 -7.13 13.10
N TYR A 94 -2.37 -6.66 11.88
CA TYR A 94 -1.71 -7.18 10.68
C TYR A 94 -0.22 -6.82 10.67
N PRO A 95 0.70 -7.81 10.69
CA PRO A 95 2.14 -7.56 10.87
C PRO A 95 2.70 -6.55 9.87
N ALA A 96 2.30 -6.65 8.60
CA ALA A 96 2.76 -5.75 7.56
C ALA A 96 2.33 -4.28 7.78
N PHE A 97 1.20 -4.03 8.48
CA PHE A 97 0.78 -2.67 8.82
C PHE A 97 1.42 -2.17 10.10
N CYS A 98 1.77 -3.07 11.02
CA CYS A 98 2.33 -2.72 12.31
C CYS A 98 3.85 -2.58 12.25
N SER A 99 4.56 -3.53 11.65
CA SER A 99 6.02 -3.53 11.61
C SER A 99 6.56 -2.35 10.81
N SER A 100 5.96 -2.03 9.68
CA SER A 100 6.37 -0.91 8.82
C SER A 100 6.24 0.48 9.47
N GLN A 101 5.47 0.60 10.56
CA GLN A 101 5.35 1.85 11.31
C GLN A 101 6.57 2.15 12.19
N PHE A 102 7.43 1.17 12.44
CA PHE A 102 8.68 1.36 13.17
C PHE A 102 9.83 1.88 12.30
N PHE A 103 9.64 1.93 10.99
CA PHE A 103 10.62 2.53 10.11
C PHE A 103 10.54 4.06 10.26
N ASP A 104 9.98 4.78 9.35
CA ASP A 104 9.78 6.22 9.42
C ASP A 104 8.40 6.58 8.89
N ILE A 105 8.04 7.87 8.96
CA ILE A 105 6.80 8.32 8.33
C ILE A 105 6.95 8.29 6.81
N HIS A 106 5.91 7.79 6.11
CA HIS A 106 5.85 7.77 4.65
C HIS A 106 4.44 8.00 4.14
N GLU A 107 4.33 8.63 2.97
CA GLU A 107 3.06 8.90 2.29
C GLU A 107 2.21 7.65 2.05
N ASN A 108 2.83 6.49 1.88
CA ASN A 108 2.16 5.21 1.66
C ASN A 108 1.18 4.83 2.80
N MET A 109 1.30 5.45 3.99
CA MET A 109 0.39 5.22 5.13
C MET A 109 -1.09 5.51 4.82
N PHE A 110 -1.36 6.34 3.83
CA PHE A 110 -2.73 6.64 3.40
C PHE A 110 -3.37 5.52 2.58
N LEU A 111 -2.55 4.68 1.91
CA LEU A 111 -3.04 3.67 0.98
C LEU A 111 -4.02 2.67 1.62
N PRO A 112 -3.80 2.13 2.84
CA PRO A 112 -4.73 1.17 3.41
C PRO A 112 -6.15 1.70 3.53
N ALA A 113 -6.31 2.90 4.07
CA ALA A 113 -7.62 3.52 4.23
C ALA A 113 -8.24 3.87 2.87
N PHE A 114 -7.49 4.53 1.98
CA PHE A 114 -8.03 5.02 0.71
C PHE A 114 -8.42 3.89 -0.24
N ILE A 115 -7.62 2.82 -0.33
CA ILE A 115 -7.94 1.64 -1.15
C ILE A 115 -9.20 0.94 -0.64
N LEU A 116 -9.35 0.78 0.69
CA LEU A 116 -10.55 0.19 1.27
C LEU A 116 -11.79 1.07 1.06
N TRP A 117 -11.67 2.40 1.12
CA TRP A 117 -12.75 3.30 0.75
C TRP A 117 -13.13 3.18 -0.73
N LEU A 118 -12.16 3.13 -1.64
CA LEU A 118 -12.42 2.92 -3.07
C LEU A 118 -13.18 1.60 -3.29
N TYR A 119 -12.72 0.52 -2.68
CA TYR A 119 -13.39 -0.78 -2.77
C TYR A 119 -14.82 -0.75 -2.21
N TYR A 120 -15.05 -0.04 -1.09
CA TYR A 120 -16.38 0.15 -0.52
C TYR A 120 -17.29 0.92 -1.48
N PHE A 121 -16.86 2.07 -2.00
CA PHE A 121 -17.66 2.88 -2.92
C PHE A 121 -17.95 2.13 -4.22
N MET A 122 -16.99 1.42 -4.76
CA MET A 122 -17.16 0.52 -5.88
C MET A 122 -18.23 -0.55 -5.59
N CYS A 123 -18.23 -1.13 -4.39
CA CYS A 123 -19.25 -2.08 -3.96
C CYS A 123 -20.63 -1.45 -3.86
N LYS A 124 -20.73 -0.19 -3.48
CA LYS A 124 -21.97 0.60 -3.39
C LYS A 124 -22.42 1.22 -4.70
N LYS A 125 -21.57 1.22 -5.75
CA LYS A 125 -21.77 1.96 -7.01
C LYS A 125 -21.95 3.47 -6.78
N ASN A 126 -21.20 4.02 -5.84
CA ASN A 126 -21.17 5.44 -5.55
C ASN A 126 -20.05 6.11 -6.37
N HIS A 127 -20.37 6.57 -7.56
CA HIS A 127 -19.39 7.11 -8.50
C HIS A 127 -18.67 8.37 -7.98
N ILE A 128 -19.34 9.21 -7.20
CA ILE A 128 -18.71 10.38 -6.56
C ILE A 128 -17.65 9.91 -5.56
N GLY A 129 -18.00 8.94 -4.72
CA GLY A 129 -17.04 8.34 -3.78
C GLY A 129 -15.89 7.60 -4.49
N GLU A 130 -16.17 6.92 -5.62
CA GLU A 130 -15.15 6.27 -6.44
C GLU A 130 -14.13 7.28 -6.96
N VAL A 131 -14.59 8.39 -7.56
CA VAL A 131 -13.72 9.45 -8.08
C VAL A 131 -12.92 10.10 -6.97
N ALA A 132 -13.56 10.48 -5.86
CA ALA A 132 -12.89 11.09 -4.73
C ALA A 132 -11.79 10.17 -4.14
N ALA A 133 -12.09 8.87 -3.96
CA ALA A 133 -11.10 7.91 -3.46
C ALA A 133 -9.95 7.69 -4.47
N CYS A 134 -10.22 7.65 -5.78
CA CYS A 134 -9.18 7.58 -6.81
C CYS A 134 -8.24 8.80 -6.74
N LEU A 135 -8.77 10.01 -6.63
CA LEU A 135 -7.96 11.23 -6.52
C LEU A 135 -7.10 11.23 -5.24
N LEU A 136 -7.66 10.77 -4.11
CA LEU A 136 -6.91 10.62 -2.87
C LEU A 136 -5.78 9.59 -3.02
N ILE A 137 -6.00 8.43 -3.65
CA ILE A 137 -4.97 7.44 -3.91
C ILE A 137 -3.88 8.01 -4.83
N LEU A 138 -4.24 8.70 -5.91
CA LEU A 138 -3.28 9.32 -6.84
C LEU A 138 -2.45 10.43 -6.17
N SER A 139 -2.97 11.04 -5.11
CA SER A 139 -2.22 12.05 -4.34
C SER A 139 -1.16 11.45 -3.42
N VAL A 140 -1.11 10.13 -3.26
CA VAL A 140 -0.16 9.48 -2.33
C VAL A 140 1.22 9.35 -2.96
N LYS A 141 1.28 8.78 -4.18
CA LYS A 141 2.55 8.53 -4.86
C LYS A 141 2.33 8.24 -6.34
N GLU A 142 3.37 8.43 -7.15
CA GLU A 142 3.33 8.22 -8.61
C GLU A 142 2.96 6.78 -9.03
N ASP A 143 3.27 5.78 -8.20
CA ASP A 143 2.97 4.37 -8.48
C ASP A 143 1.59 3.91 -7.95
N ALA A 144 0.91 4.76 -7.16
CA ALA A 144 -0.37 4.40 -6.54
C ALA A 144 -1.50 4.14 -7.55
N GLY A 145 -1.37 4.65 -8.78
CA GLY A 145 -2.28 4.37 -9.89
C GLY A 145 -2.44 2.87 -10.20
N VAL A 146 -1.41 2.05 -9.91
CA VAL A 146 -1.45 0.59 -10.09
C VAL A 146 -2.59 -0.06 -9.29
N TYR A 147 -2.81 0.37 -8.04
CA TYR A 147 -3.88 -0.16 -7.19
C TYR A 147 -5.27 0.20 -7.75
N ILE A 148 -5.41 1.42 -8.29
CA ILE A 148 -6.67 1.89 -8.91
C ILE A 148 -6.97 1.07 -10.16
N ILE A 149 -5.98 0.92 -11.06
CA ILE A 149 -6.11 0.13 -12.28
C ILE A 149 -6.55 -1.31 -11.94
N CYS A 150 -5.89 -1.95 -10.98
CA CYS A 150 -6.21 -3.31 -10.59
C CYS A 150 -7.62 -3.44 -9.99
N LEU A 151 -8.08 -2.50 -9.16
CA LEU A 151 -9.45 -2.48 -8.66
C LEU A 151 -10.48 -2.23 -9.79
N GLY A 152 -10.15 -1.33 -10.71
CA GLY A 152 -10.98 -1.07 -11.90
C GLY A 152 -11.15 -2.33 -12.76
N LEU A 153 -10.05 -3.00 -13.08
CA LEU A 153 -10.06 -4.26 -13.85
C LEU A 153 -10.78 -5.38 -13.08
N TYR A 154 -10.55 -5.51 -11.76
CA TYR A 154 -11.33 -6.43 -10.94
C TYR A 154 -12.84 -6.19 -11.10
N SER A 155 -13.28 -4.94 -11.03
CA SER A 155 -14.69 -4.56 -11.17
C SER A 155 -15.21 -4.80 -12.57
N LEU A 156 -14.43 -4.46 -13.60
CA LEU A 156 -14.77 -4.60 -15.02
C LEU A 156 -15.01 -6.05 -15.41
N PHE A 157 -14.13 -6.95 -14.99
CA PHE A 157 -14.22 -8.39 -15.28
C PHE A 157 -15.13 -9.16 -14.31
N SER A 158 -15.50 -8.58 -13.16
CA SER A 158 -16.54 -9.14 -12.31
C SER A 158 -17.91 -8.77 -12.87
N LYS A 159 -18.61 -9.67 -13.56
CA LYS A 159 -19.84 -9.53 -14.38
C LYS A 159 -20.93 -8.52 -13.90
N LYS A 160 -20.80 -7.86 -12.74
CA LYS A 160 -21.85 -7.04 -12.09
C LYS A 160 -21.65 -5.52 -12.12
N LYS A 161 -20.47 -4.98 -12.51
CA LYS A 161 -20.12 -3.56 -12.24
C LYS A 161 -19.27 -2.91 -13.34
N LYS A 162 -19.64 -3.12 -14.61
CA LYS A 162 -18.85 -2.66 -15.77
C LYS A 162 -18.60 -1.15 -15.79
N THR A 163 -19.60 -0.32 -15.44
CA THR A 163 -19.50 1.13 -15.47
C THR A 163 -18.49 1.64 -14.44
N SER A 164 -18.60 1.21 -13.16
CA SER A 164 -17.59 1.53 -12.12
C SER A 164 -16.21 1.03 -12.53
N GLY A 165 -16.13 -0.21 -13.06
CA GLY A 165 -14.86 -0.78 -13.50
C GLY A 165 -14.17 0.07 -14.57
N LEU A 166 -14.92 0.48 -15.60
CA LEU A 166 -14.40 1.32 -16.68
C LEU A 166 -13.95 2.69 -16.18
N LEU A 167 -14.80 3.36 -15.38
CA LEU A 167 -14.50 4.67 -14.79
C LEU A 167 -13.20 4.63 -13.97
N ILE A 168 -13.10 3.68 -13.01
CA ILE A 168 -11.96 3.54 -12.14
C ILE A 168 -10.69 3.20 -12.94
N THR A 169 -10.79 2.29 -13.93
CA THR A 169 -9.63 1.92 -14.77
C THR A 169 -9.11 3.11 -15.56
N ILE A 170 -10.01 3.91 -16.18
CA ILE A 170 -9.62 5.11 -16.94
C ILE A 170 -8.94 6.13 -16.02
N ILE A 171 -9.53 6.42 -14.86
CA ILE A 171 -8.93 7.36 -13.90
C ILE A 171 -7.55 6.84 -13.43
N GLY A 172 -7.43 5.54 -13.17
CA GLY A 172 -6.16 4.93 -12.76
C GLY A 172 -5.08 5.05 -13.84
N ILE A 173 -5.42 4.76 -15.10
CA ILE A 173 -4.46 4.87 -16.24
C ILE A 173 -4.05 6.32 -16.46
N LEU A 174 -5.01 7.24 -16.57
CA LEU A 174 -4.72 8.66 -16.80
C LEU A 174 -3.94 9.26 -15.62
N GLY A 175 -4.30 8.90 -14.39
CA GLY A 175 -3.59 9.35 -13.19
C GLY A 175 -2.17 8.79 -13.14
N PHE A 176 -1.97 7.49 -13.39
CA PHE A 176 -0.64 6.88 -13.44
C PHE A 176 0.25 7.54 -14.50
N ILE A 177 -0.27 7.75 -15.71
CA ILE A 177 0.48 8.44 -16.76
C ILE A 177 0.79 9.88 -16.34
N GLY A 178 -0.20 10.62 -15.83
CA GLY A 178 -0.04 12.02 -15.45
C GLY A 178 0.99 12.23 -14.32
N THR A 179 0.95 11.42 -13.27
CA THR A 179 1.91 11.51 -12.15
C THR A 179 3.33 11.12 -12.57
N ASN A 180 3.47 10.09 -13.42
CA ASN A 180 4.78 9.69 -13.95
C ASN A 180 5.34 10.73 -14.94
N LEU A 181 4.51 11.34 -15.78
CA LEU A 181 4.92 12.46 -16.64
C LEU A 181 5.39 13.66 -15.79
N TYR A 182 4.68 13.97 -14.70
CA TYR A 182 5.08 15.04 -13.80
C TYR A 182 6.50 14.81 -13.24
N ILE A 183 6.77 13.62 -12.71
CA ILE A 183 8.10 13.25 -12.17
C ILE A 183 9.18 13.26 -13.27
N ASN A 184 8.85 12.85 -14.49
CA ASN A 184 9.82 12.89 -15.60
C ASN A 184 10.13 14.31 -16.10
N ILE A 185 9.16 15.23 -16.05
CA ILE A 185 9.33 16.59 -16.56
C ILE A 185 9.93 17.51 -15.49
N PHE A 186 9.47 17.40 -14.25
CA PHE A 186 9.81 18.34 -13.18
C PHE A 186 10.70 17.73 -12.08
N GLY A 187 10.90 16.41 -12.09
CA GLY A 187 11.61 15.68 -11.04
C GLY A 187 12.84 14.91 -11.52
N GLU A 188 13.26 13.95 -10.69
CA GLU A 188 14.43 13.08 -10.95
C GLU A 188 14.11 11.93 -11.94
N GLY A 189 12.92 11.87 -12.46
CA GLY A 189 12.43 10.77 -13.29
C GLY A 189 11.89 9.59 -12.48
N VAL A 190 11.16 8.72 -13.17
CA VAL A 190 10.59 7.50 -12.57
C VAL A 190 11.71 6.53 -12.21
N LYS A 191 11.69 5.99 -10.99
CA LYS A 191 12.70 5.04 -10.50
C LYS A 191 12.51 3.65 -11.13
N VAL A 192 12.80 3.54 -12.42
CA VAL A 192 12.78 2.28 -13.19
C VAL A 192 13.91 1.34 -12.74
N ASN A 193 14.98 1.87 -12.15
CA ASN A 193 16.14 1.13 -11.66
C ASN A 193 15.81 -0.05 -10.73
N ARG A 194 14.64 -0.04 -10.09
CA ARG A 194 14.15 -1.17 -9.29
C ARG A 194 13.80 -2.41 -10.10
N TYR A 195 13.73 -2.27 -11.44
CA TYR A 195 13.38 -3.31 -12.40
C TYR A 195 14.50 -3.54 -13.43
N ASP A 196 15.71 -3.01 -13.16
CA ASP A 196 16.87 -3.10 -14.06
C ASP A 196 17.28 -4.54 -14.36
N ILE A 197 16.96 -5.47 -13.43
CA ILE A 197 17.15 -6.93 -13.64
C ILE A 197 16.44 -7.47 -14.90
N TYR A 198 15.46 -6.74 -15.43
CA TYR A 198 14.73 -7.10 -16.65
C TYR A 198 15.21 -6.32 -17.88
N LEU A 199 16.17 -5.41 -17.76
CA LEU A 199 16.70 -4.64 -18.86
C LEU A 199 17.94 -5.32 -19.46
N ALA A 200 18.04 -5.30 -20.79
CA ALA A 200 19.28 -5.63 -21.50
C ALA A 200 20.20 -4.40 -21.51
N GLU A 201 21.47 -4.61 -21.88
CA GLU A 201 22.57 -3.62 -21.74
C GLU A 201 22.31 -2.26 -22.38
N ASN A 202 21.47 -2.22 -23.44
CA ASN A 202 21.13 -0.98 -24.15
C ASN A 202 19.64 -0.56 -23.98
N ASP A 203 18.90 -1.24 -23.11
CA ASP A 203 17.49 -0.97 -22.89
C ASP A 203 17.32 0.06 -21.76
N SER A 204 16.25 0.87 -21.85
CA SER A 204 15.88 1.80 -20.79
C SER A 204 14.38 2.03 -20.72
N GLY A 205 13.91 2.34 -19.51
CA GLY A 205 12.53 2.72 -19.26
C GLY A 205 11.55 1.55 -19.09
N LEU A 206 10.38 1.89 -18.56
CA LEU A 206 9.35 0.91 -18.15
C LEU A 206 8.81 0.06 -19.31
N ILE A 207 8.75 0.63 -20.53
CA ILE A 207 8.27 -0.09 -21.71
C ILE A 207 9.23 -1.24 -22.06
N ALA A 208 10.56 -1.01 -21.98
CA ALA A 208 11.56 -2.05 -22.22
C ALA A 208 11.44 -3.16 -21.16
N VAL A 209 11.26 -2.83 -19.88
CA VAL A 209 10.99 -3.81 -18.82
C VAL A 209 9.81 -4.70 -19.17
N ILE A 210 8.67 -4.11 -19.55
CA ILE A 210 7.46 -4.88 -19.91
C ILE A 210 7.71 -5.80 -21.11
N LEU A 211 8.35 -5.29 -22.15
CA LEU A 211 8.65 -6.08 -23.35
C LEU A 211 9.59 -7.25 -23.05
N ASN A 212 10.60 -7.04 -22.23
CA ASN A 212 11.57 -8.08 -21.85
C ASN A 212 10.95 -9.15 -20.93
N VAL A 213 10.05 -8.76 -20.03
CA VAL A 213 9.25 -9.71 -19.23
C VAL A 213 8.38 -10.59 -20.13
N ILE A 214 7.75 -9.99 -21.16
CA ILE A 214 6.94 -10.75 -22.14
C ILE A 214 7.81 -11.69 -22.98
N LYS A 215 9.01 -11.25 -23.37
CA LYS A 215 9.95 -12.06 -24.17
C LYS A 215 10.57 -13.22 -23.36
N ASN A 216 10.79 -13.01 -22.07
CA ASN A 216 11.39 -14.03 -21.19
C ASN A 216 10.59 -14.26 -19.90
N PRO A 217 9.38 -14.85 -19.99
CA PRO A 217 8.52 -15.07 -18.83
C PRO A 217 9.13 -16.06 -17.82
N ALA A 218 9.99 -16.98 -18.26
CA ALA A 218 10.67 -17.92 -17.37
C ALA A 218 11.62 -17.20 -16.42
N TYR A 219 12.40 -16.23 -16.92
CA TYR A 219 13.28 -15.39 -16.11
C TYR A 219 12.47 -14.53 -15.14
N PHE A 220 11.35 -13.94 -15.59
CA PHE A 220 10.45 -13.21 -14.70
C PHE A 220 9.95 -14.09 -13.55
N VAL A 221 9.44 -15.28 -13.85
CA VAL A 221 8.93 -16.21 -12.82
C VAL A 221 10.05 -16.66 -11.87
N SER A 222 11.26 -16.93 -12.34
CA SER A 222 12.38 -17.32 -11.48
C SER A 222 12.74 -16.21 -10.47
N ASN A 223 12.65 -14.94 -10.87
CA ASN A 223 12.89 -13.81 -9.97
C ASN A 223 11.75 -13.58 -8.95
N LEU A 224 10.55 -14.10 -9.18
CA LEU A 224 9.47 -14.06 -8.20
C LEU A 224 9.65 -15.08 -7.07
N ILE A 225 10.47 -16.12 -7.29
CA ILE A 225 10.57 -17.30 -6.41
C ILE A 225 12.00 -17.37 -5.81
N THR A 226 12.33 -16.39 -4.98
CA THR A 226 13.54 -16.43 -4.13
C THR A 226 13.14 -16.76 -2.69
N VAL A 227 14.10 -17.22 -1.87
CA VAL A 227 13.84 -17.56 -0.46
C VAL A 227 13.25 -16.37 0.29
N ASP A 228 13.82 -15.17 0.12
CA ASP A 228 13.36 -13.95 0.81
C ASP A 228 11.94 -13.56 0.40
N LYS A 229 11.64 -13.66 -0.90
CA LYS A 229 10.29 -13.37 -1.43
C LYS A 229 9.25 -14.41 -0.98
N LEU A 230 9.65 -15.68 -0.83
CA LEU A 230 8.78 -16.71 -0.26
C LEU A 230 8.51 -16.47 1.22
N LEU A 231 9.53 -16.09 2.01
CA LEU A 231 9.36 -15.70 3.42
C LEU A 231 8.45 -14.48 3.55
N PHE A 232 8.68 -13.46 2.73
CA PHE A 232 7.80 -12.29 2.65
C PHE A 232 6.35 -12.68 2.35
N LEU A 233 6.14 -13.54 1.35
CA LEU A 233 4.80 -14.04 1.03
C LEU A 233 4.16 -14.81 2.19
N LEU A 234 4.92 -15.58 2.95
CA LEU A 234 4.41 -16.25 4.15
C LEU A 234 3.95 -15.25 5.19
N LEU A 235 4.75 -14.23 5.51
CA LEU A 235 4.39 -13.18 6.47
C LEU A 235 3.12 -12.41 6.03
N MET A 236 3.00 -12.13 4.73
CA MET A 236 1.80 -11.48 4.17
C MET A 236 0.56 -12.37 4.19
N LYS A 237 0.71 -13.69 4.10
CA LYS A 237 -0.38 -14.67 3.91
C LYS A 237 -0.87 -15.32 5.19
N VAL A 238 0.03 -15.61 6.12
CA VAL A 238 -0.29 -16.39 7.32
C VAL A 238 -1.43 -15.77 8.14
N PRO A 239 -1.51 -14.42 8.33
CA PRO A 239 -2.63 -13.83 9.04
C PRO A 239 -4.00 -14.07 8.40
N PHE A 240 -4.03 -14.38 7.10
CA PHE A 240 -5.26 -14.67 6.36
C PHE A 240 -5.52 -16.17 6.20
N ILE A 241 -4.66 -17.02 6.74
CA ILE A 241 -4.71 -18.49 6.56
C ILE A 241 -4.89 -18.84 5.06
N PHE A 242 -4.15 -18.12 4.21
CA PHE A 242 -4.16 -18.27 2.74
C PHE A 242 -5.51 -18.03 2.05
N VAL A 243 -6.58 -17.67 2.77
CA VAL A 243 -7.93 -17.47 2.20
C VAL A 243 -7.97 -16.38 1.15
N CYS A 244 -7.19 -15.31 1.31
CA CYS A 244 -7.11 -14.21 0.34
C CYS A 244 -6.54 -14.63 -1.03
N PHE A 245 -5.90 -15.80 -1.13
CA PHE A 245 -5.36 -16.36 -2.38
C PHE A 245 -6.31 -17.32 -3.08
N LYS A 246 -7.49 -17.54 -2.56
CA LYS A 246 -8.50 -18.35 -3.21
C LYS A 246 -9.06 -17.60 -4.43
N ILE A 247 -8.74 -18.10 -5.62
CA ILE A 247 -9.20 -17.56 -6.89
C ILE A 247 -10.44 -18.33 -7.32
N ASN A 248 -11.61 -17.73 -7.19
CA ASN A 248 -12.86 -18.32 -7.65
C ASN A 248 -13.21 -17.85 -9.08
N LYS A 249 -12.67 -16.71 -9.51
CA LYS A 249 -12.87 -16.11 -10.83
C LYS A 249 -11.57 -15.47 -11.29
N ALA A 250 -11.35 -15.44 -12.60
CA ALA A 250 -10.19 -14.76 -13.18
C ALA A 250 -10.06 -13.30 -12.76
N SER A 251 -11.19 -12.61 -12.49
CA SER A 251 -11.16 -11.25 -11.95
C SER A 251 -10.45 -11.13 -10.58
N ASP A 252 -10.45 -12.19 -9.79
CA ASP A 252 -9.87 -12.16 -8.45
C ASP A 252 -8.34 -12.01 -8.50
N LEU A 253 -7.73 -12.42 -9.60
CA LEU A 253 -6.30 -12.21 -9.84
C LEU A 253 -5.91 -10.73 -9.76
N PHE A 254 -6.76 -9.80 -10.20
CA PHE A 254 -6.45 -8.38 -10.14
C PHE A 254 -6.31 -7.84 -8.70
N LEU A 255 -6.86 -8.52 -7.70
CA LEU A 255 -6.63 -8.16 -6.29
C LEU A 255 -5.24 -8.60 -5.79
N LEU A 256 -4.60 -9.55 -6.48
CA LEU A 256 -3.26 -10.07 -6.14
C LEU A 256 -2.16 -9.47 -7.01
N VAL A 257 -2.49 -8.94 -8.19
CA VAL A 257 -1.52 -8.35 -9.14
C VAL A 257 -0.63 -7.28 -8.49
N PRO A 258 -1.13 -6.35 -7.65
CA PRO A 258 -0.26 -5.37 -7.01
C PRO A 258 0.82 -5.99 -6.13
N LEU A 259 0.53 -7.08 -5.41
CA LEU A 259 1.54 -7.80 -4.64
C LEU A 259 2.66 -8.35 -5.54
N ILE A 260 2.33 -8.79 -6.75
CA ILE A 260 3.30 -9.27 -7.73
C ILE A 260 4.09 -8.11 -8.30
N ILE A 261 3.41 -7.09 -8.86
CA ILE A 261 4.05 -5.99 -9.58
C ILE A 261 4.85 -5.08 -8.64
N VAL A 262 4.27 -4.67 -7.51
CA VAL A 262 4.90 -3.69 -6.62
C VAL A 262 5.93 -4.36 -5.70
N ASN A 263 5.66 -5.57 -5.20
CA ASN A 263 6.50 -6.17 -4.18
C ASN A 263 7.43 -7.26 -4.72
N LEU A 264 6.96 -8.19 -5.54
CA LEU A 264 7.74 -9.37 -5.88
C LEU A 264 8.58 -9.22 -7.15
N SER A 265 8.17 -8.39 -8.12
CA SER A 265 8.87 -8.27 -9.40
C SER A 265 10.12 -7.38 -9.38
N THR A 266 10.46 -6.82 -8.24
CA THR A 266 11.59 -5.92 -8.05
C THR A 266 12.79 -6.67 -7.43
N ASP A 267 14.00 -6.16 -7.60
CA ASP A 267 15.21 -6.56 -6.87
C ASP A 267 15.49 -5.68 -5.65
N TYR A 268 14.69 -4.62 -5.46
CA TYR A 268 14.82 -3.72 -4.31
C TYR A 268 14.25 -4.36 -3.05
N THR A 269 15.15 -4.85 -2.17
CA THR A 269 14.84 -5.69 -1.00
C THR A 269 13.79 -5.08 -0.06
N TYR A 270 13.75 -3.77 0.07
CA TYR A 270 12.76 -3.08 0.89
C TYR A 270 11.31 -3.25 0.41
N GLN A 271 11.09 -3.53 -0.88
CA GLN A 271 9.73 -3.71 -1.43
C GLN A 271 9.11 -5.05 -1.05
N TYR A 272 9.91 -6.09 -0.81
CA TYR A 272 9.44 -7.38 -0.31
C TYR A 272 9.89 -7.66 1.13
N ASN A 273 9.80 -6.62 1.98
CA ASN A 273 10.01 -6.72 3.41
C ASN A 273 8.87 -6.01 4.16
N VAL A 274 8.26 -6.70 5.12
CA VAL A 274 7.11 -6.19 5.90
C VAL A 274 7.45 -5.01 6.83
N ASP A 275 8.73 -4.74 7.03
CA ASP A 275 9.21 -3.64 7.88
C ASP A 275 9.16 -2.28 7.18
N TYR A 276 8.81 -2.24 5.89
CA TYR A 276 8.83 -1.01 5.11
C TYR A 276 7.46 -0.68 4.50
N GLN A 277 7.25 0.59 4.20
CA GLN A 277 5.98 1.17 3.74
C GLN A 277 5.41 0.60 2.43
N TYR A 278 6.18 -0.13 1.66
CA TYR A 278 5.76 -0.66 0.34
C TYR A 278 4.67 -1.74 0.42
N VAL A 279 4.40 -2.27 1.61
CA VAL A 279 3.39 -3.31 1.83
C VAL A 279 1.98 -2.77 2.03
N PHE A 280 1.83 -1.47 2.31
CA PHE A 280 0.54 -0.88 2.68
C PHE A 280 -0.54 -1.04 1.61
N GLY A 281 -0.21 -0.72 0.36
CA GLY A 281 -1.18 -0.85 -0.73
C GLY A 281 -1.56 -2.30 -1.03
N SER A 282 -0.57 -3.18 -1.16
CA SER A 282 -0.78 -4.61 -1.40
C SER A 282 -1.53 -5.28 -0.25
N GLY A 283 -1.21 -4.92 1.00
CA GLY A 283 -1.94 -5.40 2.18
C GLY A 283 -3.42 -5.03 2.14
N ALA A 284 -3.76 -3.79 1.76
CA ALA A 284 -5.15 -3.37 1.61
C ALA A 284 -5.90 -4.16 0.53
N MET A 285 -5.24 -4.46 -0.59
CA MET A 285 -5.80 -5.30 -1.65
C MET A 285 -6.06 -6.74 -1.15
N LEU A 286 -5.14 -7.28 -0.34
CA LEU A 286 -5.34 -8.59 0.30
C LEU A 286 -6.53 -8.59 1.26
N PHE A 287 -6.78 -7.50 2.00
CA PHE A 287 -7.99 -7.37 2.84
C PHE A 287 -9.26 -7.36 1.99
N CYS A 288 -9.27 -6.71 0.83
CA CYS A 288 -10.42 -6.76 -0.10
C CYS A 288 -10.71 -8.20 -0.54
N ALA A 289 -9.68 -8.95 -0.92
CA ALA A 289 -9.80 -10.36 -1.31
C ALA A 289 -10.24 -11.23 -0.12
N PHE A 290 -9.64 -11.04 1.05
CA PHE A 290 -9.94 -11.81 2.27
C PHE A 290 -11.40 -11.69 2.70
N VAL A 291 -11.91 -10.46 2.87
CA VAL A 291 -13.30 -10.25 3.31
C VAL A 291 -14.29 -10.83 2.31
N LYS A 292 -14.02 -10.67 1.01
CA LYS A 292 -14.82 -11.27 -0.04
C LYS A 292 -14.87 -12.79 0.10
N GLU A 293 -13.73 -13.44 0.21
CA GLU A 293 -13.63 -14.91 0.22
C GLU A 293 -14.14 -15.51 1.53
N VAL A 294 -13.74 -14.95 2.69
CA VAL A 294 -14.19 -15.48 3.99
C VAL A 294 -15.70 -15.39 4.15
N SER A 295 -16.35 -14.40 3.53
CA SER A 295 -17.81 -14.25 3.57
C SER A 295 -18.55 -15.43 2.96
N THR A 296 -17.91 -16.18 2.04
CA THR A 296 -18.49 -17.32 1.33
C THR A 296 -18.29 -18.65 2.06
N LEU A 297 -17.42 -18.70 3.08
CA LEU A 297 -17.08 -19.92 3.76
C LEU A 297 -18.18 -20.37 4.74
N LYS A 298 -18.45 -21.69 4.77
CA LYS A 298 -19.38 -22.30 5.74
C LYS A 298 -18.85 -22.15 7.20
N GLN A 299 -17.56 -22.34 7.41
CA GLN A 299 -16.89 -22.24 8.72
C GLN A 299 -16.17 -20.91 8.92
N LYS A 300 -16.69 -19.82 8.39
CA LYS A 300 -16.04 -18.51 8.42
C LYS A 300 -15.61 -18.05 9.81
N ARG A 301 -16.44 -18.31 10.85
CA ARG A 301 -16.12 -17.95 12.23
C ARG A 301 -14.83 -18.63 12.72
N LYS A 302 -14.66 -19.93 12.45
CA LYS A 302 -13.45 -20.67 12.81
C LYS A 302 -12.22 -20.10 12.09
N VAL A 303 -12.34 -19.83 10.78
CA VAL A 303 -11.27 -19.22 9.99
C VAL A 303 -10.90 -17.85 10.55
N LEU A 304 -11.88 -16.99 10.83
CA LEU A 304 -11.64 -15.64 11.38
C LEU A 304 -10.97 -15.69 12.78
N LEU A 305 -11.36 -16.63 13.63
CA LEU A 305 -10.72 -16.81 14.95
C LEU A 305 -9.25 -17.20 14.79
N ILE A 306 -8.95 -18.20 13.96
CA ILE A 306 -7.56 -18.62 13.72
C ILE A 306 -6.76 -17.50 13.06
N SER A 307 -7.34 -16.77 12.10
CA SER A 307 -6.71 -15.59 11.47
C SER A 307 -6.39 -14.49 12.49
N ALA A 308 -7.32 -14.19 13.39
CA ALA A 308 -7.12 -13.18 14.43
C ALA A 308 -6.02 -13.59 15.41
N MET A 309 -6.02 -14.86 15.85
CA MET A 309 -4.96 -15.41 16.70
C MET A 309 -3.60 -15.34 16.00
N SER A 310 -3.53 -15.75 14.73
CA SER A 310 -2.31 -15.70 13.92
C SER A 310 -1.79 -14.27 13.77
N ALA A 311 -2.67 -13.32 13.48
CA ALA A 311 -2.28 -11.90 13.36
C ALA A 311 -1.72 -11.35 14.68
N VAL A 312 -2.37 -11.62 15.81
CA VAL A 312 -1.93 -11.18 17.14
C VAL A 312 -0.59 -11.82 17.54
N ILE A 313 -0.40 -13.11 17.29
CA ILE A 313 0.86 -13.81 17.60
C ILE A 313 2.01 -13.21 16.77
N LEU A 314 1.82 -13.09 15.46
CA LEU A 314 2.85 -12.53 14.58
C LEU A 314 3.12 -11.05 14.91
N PHE A 315 2.09 -10.25 15.22
CA PHE A 315 2.25 -8.90 15.72
C PHE A 315 3.12 -8.88 16.99
N SER A 316 2.83 -9.74 17.95
CA SER A 316 3.59 -9.78 19.21
C SER A 316 5.06 -10.11 19.00
N VAL A 317 5.37 -11.04 18.09
CA VAL A 317 6.76 -11.38 17.74
C VAL A 317 7.44 -10.19 17.06
N THR A 318 6.85 -9.65 15.98
CA THR A 318 7.47 -8.56 15.20
C THR A 318 7.65 -7.29 16.02
N VAL A 319 6.70 -6.93 16.88
CA VAL A 319 6.79 -5.74 17.75
C VAL A 319 7.80 -5.96 18.88
N SER A 320 7.85 -7.15 19.47
CA SER A 320 8.82 -7.48 20.52
C SER A 320 10.25 -7.32 20.01
N ASP A 321 10.56 -7.86 18.82
CA ASP A 321 11.87 -7.73 18.20
C ASP A 321 12.23 -6.25 17.94
N LYS A 322 11.27 -5.42 17.49
CA LYS A 322 11.51 -3.99 17.27
C LYS A 322 11.74 -3.24 18.58
N ILE A 323 10.96 -3.52 19.62
CA ILE A 323 11.13 -2.87 20.93
C ILE A 323 12.50 -3.24 21.50
N GLN A 324 12.92 -4.51 21.43
CA GLN A 324 14.24 -4.93 21.89
C GLN A 324 15.35 -4.21 21.14
N LEU A 325 15.28 -4.13 19.82
CA LEU A 325 16.26 -3.42 18.99
C LEU A 325 16.40 -1.94 19.37
N TYR A 326 15.28 -1.25 19.66
CA TYR A 326 15.31 0.14 20.09
C TYR A 326 15.89 0.28 21.50
N THR A 327 15.54 -0.59 22.43
CA THR A 327 16.05 -0.57 23.81
C THR A 327 17.57 -0.76 23.83
N GLU A 328 18.09 -1.75 23.12
CA GLU A 328 19.53 -2.00 23.01
C GLU A 328 20.29 -0.81 22.40
N ARG A 329 19.71 -0.11 21.43
CA ARG A 329 20.32 1.10 20.87
C ARG A 329 20.41 2.23 21.86
N TYR A 330 19.39 2.45 22.69
CA TYR A 330 19.40 3.49 23.72
C TYR A 330 20.38 3.17 24.87
N GLU A 331 20.47 1.93 25.30
CA GLU A 331 21.41 1.50 26.35
C GLU A 331 22.87 1.63 25.90
N ASN A 332 23.17 1.44 24.63
CA ASN A 332 24.54 1.57 24.08
C ASN A 332 24.94 3.03 23.75
N THR A 333 24.04 3.99 23.85
CA THR A 333 24.28 5.41 23.57
C THR A 333 24.26 6.29 24.82
N ALA A 334 23.95 5.74 25.97
CA ALA A 334 23.99 6.39 27.30
C ALA A 334 25.32 6.08 28.02
#